data_f2254c90b70bd47abd3fbf375f9ea01a
#
_entry.id   f2254c90b70bd47abd3fbf375f9ea01a
#
_cell.length_a   1.000
_cell.length_b   1.000
_cell.length_c   1.000
_cell.angle_alpha   90.00
_cell.angle_beta   90.00
_cell.angle_gamma   90.00
#
_symmetry.space_group_name_H-M   'P 1'
#
loop_
_entity.id
_entity.type
_entity.pdbx_description
1 polymer ?
#
loop_
_entity_poly.entity_id
_entity_poly.type
_entity_poly.pdbx_seq_one_letter_code
_entity_poly.pdbx_strand_id
1 'polypeptide(L)'
;LGGIFIAGAAVILWAVSETIFREIWNHKFLSLDLIYHRKIIHSSVGKTIINSISFGVGLTALFFVLIYAISYYSNVSFTGDNFTSQSHITANLPLLNIFFGVFNSYGILVVSFFMFLTAAIKRYINNDIIFVFVSGLTWALLIQSNVNPLTAGLPISLVVGILLSLILIKYDLLSTLLSFLLFRFFIKATELSFLTENSLKNEWYLLVIICFVLLVFGIILVFRKDKFTDYDSITPKFVENITERQRLKKELEVARHVQMSFLPKQNPILKGIDIASTCIPAFEVGGDYYDFIQLGKNKLGIIIGDVSGKGTQAAFYMTLTKGFLNAFAKHTHSPAEV
;
A
#
# COMPACT_ATOMS: atom_id res chain seq x y z
N LEU A 1 -4.22 32.69 0.56
CA LEU A 1 -2.92 32.11 0.88
C LEU A 1 -3.06 30.72 1.56
N GLY A 2 -3.96 30.54 2.54
CA GLY A 2 -4.14 29.27 3.24
C GLY A 2 -4.56 28.11 2.32
N GLY A 3 -5.47 28.32 1.37
CA GLY A 3 -5.91 27.29 0.42
C GLY A 3 -4.80 26.78 -0.51
N ILE A 4 -3.91 27.67 -0.96
CA ILE A 4 -2.77 27.29 -1.81
C ILE A 4 -1.78 26.44 -1.02
N PHE A 5 -1.53 26.79 0.24
CA PHE A 5 -0.65 26.01 1.12
C PHE A 5 -1.20 24.61 1.39
N ILE A 6 -2.50 24.50 1.68
CA ILE A 6 -3.19 23.21 1.89
C ILE A 6 -3.14 22.36 0.62
N ALA A 7 -3.40 22.94 -0.55
CA ALA A 7 -3.34 22.22 -1.83
C ALA A 7 -1.91 21.72 -2.12
N GLY A 8 -0.90 22.55 -1.88
CA GLY A 8 0.51 22.16 -2.03
C GLY A 8 0.90 21.01 -1.09
N ALA A 9 0.52 21.08 0.18
CA ALA A 9 0.75 20.04 1.15
C ALA A 9 0.06 18.72 0.75
N ALA A 10 -1.19 18.79 0.24
CA ALA A 10 -1.93 17.63 -0.22
C ALA A 10 -1.26 16.94 -1.42
N VAL A 11 -0.74 17.71 -2.39
CA VAL A 11 -0.03 17.17 -3.56
C VAL A 11 1.27 16.48 -3.15
N ILE A 12 2.05 17.09 -2.25
CA ILE A 12 3.30 16.49 -1.75
C ILE A 12 2.98 15.19 -1.00
N LEU A 13 1.98 15.22 -0.10
CA LEU A 13 1.57 14.05 0.66
C LEU A 13 1.06 12.93 -0.25
N TRP A 14 0.31 13.27 -1.31
CA TRP A 14 -0.13 12.31 -2.33
C TRP A 14 1.06 11.65 -3.02
N ALA A 15 2.03 12.43 -3.51
CA ALA A 15 3.18 11.91 -4.23
C ALA A 15 4.03 10.95 -3.36
N VAL A 16 4.28 11.33 -2.11
CA VAL A 16 5.00 10.48 -1.14
C VAL A 16 4.20 9.21 -0.84
N SER A 17 2.90 9.34 -0.61
CA SER A 17 2.00 8.21 -0.31
C SER A 17 1.95 7.24 -1.49
N GLU A 18 1.80 7.75 -2.71
CA GLU A 18 1.77 6.96 -3.93
C GLU A 18 3.05 6.16 -4.11
N THR A 19 4.21 6.79 -3.91
CA THR A 19 5.50 6.11 -4.04
C THR A 19 5.61 4.94 -3.07
N ILE A 20 5.31 5.14 -1.78
CA ILE A 20 5.39 4.09 -0.75
C ILE A 20 4.35 2.99 -1.03
N PHE A 21 3.14 3.39 -1.42
CA PHE A 21 2.05 2.45 -1.67
C PHE A 21 2.35 1.56 -2.89
N ARG A 22 2.92 2.13 -3.96
CA ARG A 22 3.32 1.38 -5.16
C ARG A 22 4.47 0.42 -4.92
N GLU A 23 5.39 0.72 -4.01
CA GLU A 23 6.43 -0.23 -3.59
C GLU A 23 5.84 -1.51 -2.98
N ILE A 24 4.69 -1.40 -2.29
CA ILE A 24 4.07 -2.51 -1.57
C ILE A 24 2.98 -3.19 -2.42
N TRP A 25 2.14 -2.40 -3.11
CA TRP A 25 0.92 -2.85 -3.77
C TRP A 25 0.69 -2.18 -5.14
N ASN A 26 1.66 -2.27 -6.04
CA ASN A 26 1.55 -1.63 -7.36
C ASN A 26 0.25 -2.00 -8.11
N HIS A 27 -0.16 -3.28 -8.05
CA HIS A 27 -1.36 -3.77 -8.72
C HIS A 27 -2.67 -3.11 -8.25
N LYS A 28 -2.69 -2.47 -7.09
CA LYS A 28 -3.87 -1.75 -6.57
C LYS A 28 -4.15 -0.43 -7.29
N PHE A 29 -3.22 0.05 -8.10
CA PHE A 29 -3.38 1.29 -8.88
C PHE A 29 -3.94 1.06 -10.28
N LEU A 30 -4.19 -0.17 -10.70
CA LEU A 30 -4.60 -0.49 -12.06
C LEU A 30 -5.72 0.39 -12.60
N SER A 31 -6.80 0.53 -11.86
CA SER A 31 -7.96 1.34 -12.30
C SER A 31 -7.64 2.83 -12.36
N LEU A 32 -6.79 3.33 -11.45
CA LEU A 32 -6.32 4.71 -11.46
C LEU A 32 -5.41 4.97 -12.67
N ASP A 33 -4.48 4.06 -12.95
CA ASP A 33 -3.55 4.15 -14.08
C ASP A 33 -4.29 4.10 -15.43
N LEU A 34 -5.32 3.24 -15.53
CA LEU A 34 -6.20 3.18 -16.70
C LEU A 34 -6.90 4.52 -16.96
N ILE A 35 -7.44 5.15 -15.91
CA ILE A 35 -8.09 6.46 -16.02
C ILE A 35 -7.07 7.53 -16.40
N TYR A 36 -5.89 7.53 -15.79
CA TYR A 36 -4.81 8.47 -16.10
C TYR A 36 -4.38 8.40 -17.57
N HIS A 37 -4.27 7.18 -18.12
CA HIS A 37 -3.98 6.93 -19.53
C HIS A 37 -5.21 7.04 -20.46
N ARG A 38 -6.32 7.63 -19.98
CA ARG A 38 -7.57 7.84 -20.73
C ARG A 38 -8.21 6.53 -21.25
N LYS A 39 -7.87 5.39 -20.69
CA LYS A 39 -8.47 4.09 -21.00
C LYS A 39 -9.67 3.81 -20.09
N ILE A 40 -10.60 4.78 -20.02
CA ILE A 40 -11.77 4.72 -19.11
C ILE A 40 -12.70 3.55 -19.50
N ILE A 41 -12.75 3.20 -20.80
CA ILE A 41 -13.60 2.14 -21.32
C ILE A 41 -12.86 0.78 -21.18
N HIS A 42 -12.74 0.29 -19.94
CA HIS A 42 -12.10 -0.96 -19.58
C HIS A 42 -12.89 -1.68 -18.49
N SER A 43 -12.89 -3.02 -18.47
CA SER A 43 -13.67 -3.82 -17.52
C SER A 43 -13.25 -3.59 -16.07
N SER A 44 -11.95 -3.34 -15.80
CA SER A 44 -11.47 -3.01 -14.47
C SER A 44 -12.09 -1.71 -13.95
N VAL A 45 -12.22 -0.68 -14.79
CA VAL A 45 -12.88 0.57 -14.42
C VAL A 45 -14.37 0.33 -14.15
N GLY A 46 -15.01 -0.53 -14.94
CA GLY A 46 -16.40 -0.95 -14.70
C GLY A 46 -16.57 -1.63 -13.33
N LYS A 47 -15.66 -2.55 -12.96
CA LYS A 47 -15.65 -3.19 -11.64
C LYS A 47 -15.47 -2.16 -10.52
N THR A 48 -14.55 -1.20 -10.68
CA THR A 48 -14.34 -0.12 -9.73
C THR A 48 -15.61 0.70 -9.49
N ILE A 49 -16.33 1.09 -10.55
CA ILE A 49 -17.57 1.84 -10.45
C ILE A 49 -18.63 1.05 -9.66
N ILE A 50 -18.87 -0.21 -10.04
CA ILE A 50 -19.85 -1.07 -9.36
C ILE A 50 -19.48 -1.25 -7.88
N ASN A 51 -18.22 -1.59 -7.58
CA ASN A 51 -17.75 -1.78 -6.22
C ASN A 51 -17.90 -0.51 -5.38
N SER A 52 -17.51 0.64 -5.95
CA SER A 52 -17.57 1.93 -5.24
C SER A 52 -19.00 2.31 -4.85
N ILE A 53 -19.95 2.15 -5.76
CA ILE A 53 -21.36 2.46 -5.49
C ILE A 53 -21.95 1.46 -4.50
N SER A 54 -21.71 0.15 -4.71
CA SER A 54 -22.25 -0.91 -3.86
C SER A 54 -21.72 -0.79 -2.42
N PHE A 55 -20.41 -0.57 -2.25
CA PHE A 55 -19.83 -0.39 -0.93
C PHE A 55 -20.19 0.95 -0.30
N GLY A 56 -20.26 2.04 -1.08
CA GLY A 56 -20.68 3.34 -0.59
C GLY A 56 -22.10 3.30 -0.02
N VAL A 57 -23.03 2.71 -0.75
CA VAL A 57 -24.43 2.50 -0.31
C VAL A 57 -24.48 1.53 0.88
N GLY A 58 -23.75 0.40 0.81
CA GLY A 58 -23.72 -0.61 1.86
C GLY A 58 -23.16 -0.07 3.18
N LEU A 59 -22.07 0.71 3.14
CA LEU A 59 -21.49 1.36 4.32
C LEU A 59 -22.46 2.39 4.92
N THR A 60 -23.18 3.14 4.09
CA THR A 60 -24.19 4.11 4.55
C THR A 60 -25.35 3.41 5.23
N ALA A 61 -25.89 2.35 4.62
CA ALA A 61 -26.95 1.56 5.21
C ALA A 61 -26.53 0.95 6.56
N LEU A 62 -25.34 0.35 6.61
CA LEU A 62 -24.78 -0.22 7.85
C LEU A 62 -24.60 0.85 8.92
N PHE A 63 -24.11 2.03 8.56
CA PHE A 63 -23.93 3.15 9.48
C PHE A 63 -25.25 3.53 10.15
N PHE A 64 -26.34 3.67 9.41
CA PHE A 64 -27.65 3.97 9.99
C PHE A 64 -28.23 2.81 10.81
N VAL A 65 -28.01 1.57 10.39
CA VAL A 65 -28.40 0.38 11.17
C VAL A 65 -27.68 0.36 12.52
N LEU A 66 -26.38 0.65 12.55
CA LEU A 66 -25.61 0.71 13.79
C LEU A 66 -26.06 1.86 14.70
N ILE A 67 -26.35 3.04 14.13
CA ILE A 67 -26.92 4.15 14.89
C ILE A 67 -28.24 3.73 15.53
N TYR A 68 -29.14 3.14 14.75
CA TYR A 68 -30.43 2.65 15.23
C TYR A 68 -30.27 1.61 16.35
N ALA A 69 -29.38 0.64 16.17
CA ALA A 69 -29.14 -0.39 17.18
C ALA A 69 -28.59 0.19 18.48
N ILE A 70 -27.66 1.16 18.41
CA ILE A 70 -27.10 1.79 19.61
C ILE A 70 -28.09 2.74 20.26
N SER A 71 -28.95 3.41 19.48
CA SER A 71 -29.97 4.31 20.00
C SER A 71 -30.99 3.62 20.92
N TYR A 72 -31.11 2.30 20.80
CA TYR A 72 -31.95 1.50 21.72
C TYR A 72 -31.37 1.44 23.14
N TYR A 73 -30.05 1.53 23.27
CA TYR A 73 -29.35 1.40 24.57
C TYR A 73 -28.84 2.72 25.13
N SER A 74 -28.72 3.73 24.31
CA SER A 74 -28.18 5.04 24.71
C SER A 74 -28.84 6.16 23.91
N ASN A 75 -28.94 7.34 24.53
CA ASN A 75 -29.39 8.55 23.82
C ASN A 75 -28.35 8.99 22.80
N VAL A 76 -28.49 8.51 21.58
CA VAL A 76 -27.61 8.87 20.45
C VAL A 76 -28.22 10.05 19.69
N SER A 77 -27.46 11.09 19.51
CA SER A 77 -27.81 12.19 18.63
C SER A 77 -26.87 12.20 17.42
N PHE A 78 -27.44 12.31 16.23
CA PHE A 78 -26.68 12.60 15.02
C PHE A 78 -26.64 14.11 14.83
N THR A 79 -25.47 14.68 14.98
CA THR A 79 -25.26 16.12 14.72
C THR A 79 -24.66 16.26 13.34
N GLY A 80 -25.44 16.76 12.39
CA GLY A 80 -24.90 17.25 11.12
C GLY A 80 -23.83 18.32 11.42
N ASP A 81 -22.77 18.40 10.62
CA ASP A 81 -21.77 19.47 10.77
C ASP A 81 -22.49 20.82 10.74
N ASN A 82 -22.46 21.54 11.87
CA ASN A 82 -23.14 22.82 12.05
C ASN A 82 -22.80 23.88 10.98
N PHE A 83 -21.74 23.65 10.21
CA PHE A 83 -21.24 24.57 9.20
C PHE A 83 -21.90 24.39 7.83
N THR A 84 -22.60 23.29 7.58
CA THR A 84 -23.02 22.91 6.21
C THR A 84 -24.53 22.82 6.02
N SER A 85 -25.33 22.59 7.07
CA SER A 85 -26.76 22.34 6.90
C SER A 85 -27.55 23.55 6.34
N GLN A 86 -27.30 24.75 6.83
CA GLN A 86 -28.00 25.94 6.35
C GLN A 86 -27.53 26.41 4.95
N SER A 87 -26.22 26.31 4.65
CA SER A 87 -25.67 26.76 3.37
C SER A 87 -26.05 25.83 2.22
N HIS A 88 -26.32 24.55 2.48
CA HIS A 88 -26.73 23.59 1.44
C HIS A 88 -28.21 23.73 1.05
N ILE A 89 -29.06 24.07 2.03
CA ILE A 89 -30.50 24.26 1.82
C ILE A 89 -30.79 25.53 0.99
N THR A 90 -29.98 26.57 1.18
CA THR A 90 -30.12 27.85 0.46
C THR A 90 -29.44 27.88 -0.91
N ALA A 91 -28.71 26.83 -1.27
CA ALA A 91 -27.98 26.76 -2.53
C ALA A 91 -28.95 26.44 -3.70
N ASN A 92 -28.70 27.06 -4.86
CA ASN A 92 -29.48 26.78 -6.10
C ASN A 92 -29.31 25.32 -6.57
N LEU A 93 -28.24 24.63 -6.20
CA LEU A 93 -27.93 23.24 -6.55
C LEU A 93 -27.41 22.49 -5.32
N PRO A 94 -28.29 22.00 -4.41
CA PRO A 94 -27.92 21.39 -3.15
C PRO A 94 -26.99 20.18 -3.27
N LEU A 95 -27.26 19.24 -4.19
CA LEU A 95 -26.41 18.07 -4.39
C LEU A 95 -25.00 18.43 -4.84
N LEU A 96 -24.86 19.41 -5.73
CA LEU A 96 -23.55 19.87 -6.20
C LEU A 96 -22.77 20.52 -5.06
N ASN A 97 -23.44 21.29 -4.22
CA ASN A 97 -22.83 21.92 -3.05
C ASN A 97 -22.38 20.87 -2.01
N ILE A 98 -23.20 19.83 -1.76
CA ILE A 98 -22.82 18.70 -0.91
C ILE A 98 -21.61 17.97 -1.51
N PHE A 99 -21.59 17.71 -2.81
CA PHE A 99 -20.47 17.05 -3.48
C PHE A 99 -19.17 17.83 -3.28
N PHE A 100 -19.17 19.13 -3.57
CA PHE A 100 -17.99 19.97 -3.35
C PHE A 100 -17.64 20.10 -1.87
N GLY A 101 -18.61 20.14 -0.96
CA GLY A 101 -18.41 20.17 0.48
C GLY A 101 -17.71 18.91 0.99
N VAL A 102 -18.16 17.73 0.57
CA VAL A 102 -17.52 16.45 0.90
C VAL A 102 -16.13 16.37 0.30
N PHE A 103 -15.96 16.77 -0.95
CA PHE A 103 -14.65 16.77 -1.62
C PHE A 103 -13.67 17.73 -0.94
N ASN A 104 -14.12 18.91 -0.52
CA ASN A 104 -13.28 19.87 0.20
C ASN A 104 -12.90 19.38 1.61
N SER A 105 -13.85 18.80 2.35
CA SER A 105 -13.63 18.35 3.73
C SER A 105 -12.84 17.04 3.83
N TYR A 106 -13.11 16.10 2.91
CA TYR A 106 -12.55 14.74 2.91
C TYR A 106 -11.75 14.41 1.65
N GLY A 107 -11.45 15.42 0.85
CA GLY A 107 -10.81 15.27 -0.45
C GLY A 107 -9.34 14.91 -0.39
N ILE A 108 -8.55 15.52 -1.27
CA ILE A 108 -7.19 15.09 -1.55
C ILE A 108 -6.32 14.98 -0.29
N LEU A 109 -6.44 15.90 0.68
CA LEU A 109 -5.58 15.90 1.87
C LEU A 109 -5.87 14.72 2.79
N VAL A 110 -7.13 14.47 3.15
CA VAL A 110 -7.53 13.36 4.04
C VAL A 110 -7.27 12.02 3.36
N VAL A 111 -7.61 11.91 2.09
CA VAL A 111 -7.35 10.71 1.27
C VAL A 111 -5.85 10.43 1.16
N SER A 112 -5.02 11.46 0.91
CA SER A 112 -3.56 11.31 0.82
C SER A 112 -2.96 10.90 2.16
N PHE A 113 -3.42 11.50 3.26
CA PHE A 113 -2.97 11.14 4.60
C PHE A 113 -3.33 9.70 4.96
N PHE A 114 -4.54 9.27 4.59
CA PHE A 114 -4.96 7.89 4.75
C PHE A 114 -4.09 6.92 3.92
N MET A 115 -3.83 7.24 2.66
CA MET A 115 -2.93 6.44 1.82
C MET A 115 -1.54 6.32 2.45
N PHE A 116 -1.01 7.42 2.96
CA PHE A 116 0.29 7.43 3.65
C PHE A 116 0.30 6.49 4.86
N LEU A 117 -0.70 6.63 5.75
CA LEU A 117 -0.78 5.82 6.96
C LEU A 117 -0.96 4.33 6.63
N THR A 118 -1.85 3.99 5.71
CA THR A 118 -2.07 2.58 5.33
C THR A 118 -0.85 1.96 4.67
N ALA A 119 -0.13 2.70 3.82
CA ALA A 119 1.12 2.27 3.24
C ALA A 119 2.20 2.05 4.31
N ALA A 120 2.36 3.02 5.23
CA ALA A 120 3.31 2.91 6.33
C ALA A 120 3.00 1.70 7.23
N ILE A 121 1.73 1.50 7.62
CA ILE A 121 1.31 0.36 8.43
C ILE A 121 1.62 -0.96 7.71
N LYS A 122 1.29 -1.07 6.42
CA LYS A 122 1.53 -2.30 5.65
C LYS A 122 3.00 -2.62 5.46
N ARG A 123 3.86 -1.61 5.39
CA ARG A 123 5.32 -1.79 5.31
C ARG A 123 5.89 -2.55 6.51
N TYR A 124 5.32 -2.35 7.70
CA TYR A 124 5.77 -2.99 8.93
C TYR A 124 4.94 -4.20 9.35
N ILE A 125 3.68 -4.30 8.91
CA ILE A 125 2.74 -5.34 9.31
C ILE A 125 2.42 -6.22 8.11
N ASN A 126 3.04 -7.41 8.04
CA ASN A 126 2.79 -8.39 6.98
C ASN A 126 1.48 -9.17 7.18
N ASN A 127 1.01 -9.32 8.44
CA ASN A 127 -0.21 -10.04 8.74
C ASN A 127 -1.43 -9.20 8.39
N ASP A 128 -2.28 -9.70 7.48
CA ASP A 128 -3.45 -8.98 6.97
C ASP A 128 -4.51 -8.73 8.04
N ILE A 129 -4.68 -9.62 9.02
CA ILE A 129 -5.65 -9.45 10.10
C ILE A 129 -5.22 -8.28 10.98
N ILE A 130 -3.96 -8.25 11.42
CA ILE A 130 -3.42 -7.16 12.23
C ILE A 130 -3.46 -5.84 11.45
N PHE A 131 -3.12 -5.88 10.16
CA PHE A 131 -3.21 -4.72 9.28
C PHE A 131 -4.63 -4.14 9.23
N VAL A 132 -5.66 -4.98 9.05
CA VAL A 132 -7.06 -4.55 9.01
C VAL A 132 -7.48 -3.86 10.30
N PHE A 133 -7.11 -4.42 11.45
CA PHE A 133 -7.42 -3.80 12.75
C PHE A 133 -6.72 -2.46 12.95
N VAL A 134 -5.42 -2.39 12.71
CA VAL A 134 -4.63 -1.17 12.92
C VAL A 134 -5.03 -0.08 11.93
N SER A 135 -5.20 -0.41 10.64
CA SER A 135 -5.68 0.56 9.65
C SER A 135 -7.14 0.94 9.88
N GLY A 136 -7.99 0.01 10.33
CA GLY A 136 -9.36 0.31 10.74
C GLY A 136 -9.44 1.29 11.90
N LEU A 137 -8.54 1.18 12.88
CA LEU A 137 -8.43 2.14 13.98
C LEU A 137 -7.98 3.53 13.48
N THR A 138 -7.03 3.59 12.57
CA THR A 138 -6.62 4.88 11.97
C THR A 138 -7.76 5.53 11.19
N TRP A 139 -8.55 4.75 10.45
CA TRP A 139 -9.77 5.23 9.80
C TRP A 139 -10.77 5.78 10.82
N ALA A 140 -11.01 5.04 11.92
CA ALA A 140 -11.97 5.45 12.95
C ALA A 140 -11.59 6.79 13.60
N LEU A 141 -10.29 7.05 13.78
CA LEU A 141 -9.80 8.31 14.34
C LEU A 141 -9.87 9.47 13.33
N LEU A 142 -9.73 9.16 12.03
CA LEU A 142 -9.82 10.17 10.96
C LEU A 142 -11.27 10.46 10.54
N ILE A 143 -12.15 9.46 10.63
CA ILE A 143 -13.58 9.64 10.39
C ILE A 143 -14.17 10.25 11.66
N GLN A 144 -14.24 11.57 11.73
CA GLN A 144 -15.09 12.20 12.74
C GLN A 144 -16.53 11.68 12.56
N SER A 145 -16.99 10.88 13.53
CA SER A 145 -18.38 10.49 13.54
C SER A 145 -19.19 11.68 14.04
N ASN A 146 -20.16 12.11 13.23
CA ASN A 146 -21.15 13.11 13.66
C ASN A 146 -22.16 12.48 14.64
N VAL A 147 -21.74 11.46 15.36
CA VAL A 147 -22.55 10.71 16.32
C VAL A 147 -22.10 11.04 17.72
N ASN A 148 -23.00 11.56 18.53
CA ASN A 148 -22.79 11.83 19.94
C ASN A 148 -23.63 10.88 20.82
N PRO A 149 -23.12 10.42 21.96
CA PRO A 149 -21.81 10.70 22.53
C PRO A 149 -20.67 9.97 21.79
N LEU A 150 -19.44 10.40 22.02
CA LEU A 150 -18.24 9.81 21.41
C LEU A 150 -18.12 8.29 21.66
N THR A 151 -18.61 7.82 22.82
CA THR A 151 -18.68 6.39 23.19
C THR A 151 -19.53 5.55 22.24
N ALA A 152 -20.52 6.15 21.59
CA ALA A 152 -21.32 5.53 20.54
C ALA A 152 -20.70 5.70 19.15
N GLY A 153 -20.13 6.87 18.87
CA GLY A 153 -19.53 7.19 17.57
C GLY A 153 -18.26 6.43 17.24
N LEU A 154 -17.37 6.20 18.21
CA LEU A 154 -16.12 5.47 18.01
C LEU A 154 -16.31 4.01 17.55
N PRO A 155 -17.17 3.19 18.17
CA PRO A 155 -17.40 1.83 17.69
C PRO A 155 -17.96 1.79 16.26
N ILE A 156 -18.88 2.71 15.91
CA ILE A 156 -19.43 2.81 14.55
C ILE A 156 -18.34 3.14 13.56
N SER A 157 -17.51 4.15 13.85
CA SER A 157 -16.38 4.55 13.01
C SER A 157 -15.35 3.43 12.86
N LEU A 158 -15.12 2.65 13.92
CA LEU A 158 -14.21 1.49 13.88
C LEU A 158 -14.73 0.40 12.93
N VAL A 159 -16.01 0.07 13.00
CA VAL A 159 -16.61 -0.93 12.08
C VAL A 159 -16.49 -0.47 10.63
N VAL A 160 -16.82 0.79 10.34
CA VAL A 160 -16.65 1.37 9.00
C VAL A 160 -15.19 1.34 8.55
N GLY A 161 -14.26 1.70 9.43
CA GLY A 161 -12.82 1.69 9.17
C GLY A 161 -12.28 0.30 8.87
N ILE A 162 -12.70 -0.72 9.63
CA ILE A 162 -12.37 -2.13 9.39
C ILE A 162 -12.87 -2.56 8.01
N LEU A 163 -14.10 -2.24 7.65
CA LEU A 163 -14.68 -2.59 6.35
C LEU A 163 -13.94 -1.91 5.20
N LEU A 164 -13.58 -0.63 5.32
CA LEU A 164 -12.77 0.07 4.31
C LEU A 164 -11.39 -0.58 4.14
N SER A 165 -10.78 -1.01 5.23
CA SER A 165 -9.49 -1.72 5.18
C SER A 165 -9.61 -3.10 4.52
N LEU A 166 -10.71 -3.82 4.75
CA LEU A 166 -11.01 -5.07 4.05
C LEU A 166 -11.26 -4.86 2.55
N ILE A 167 -11.98 -3.78 2.19
CA ILE A 167 -12.18 -3.40 0.79
C ILE A 167 -10.82 -3.11 0.12
N LEU A 168 -9.91 -2.41 0.81
CA LEU A 168 -8.58 -2.12 0.30
C LEU A 168 -7.75 -3.39 0.04
N ILE A 169 -7.81 -4.38 0.94
CA ILE A 169 -7.09 -5.65 0.74
C ILE A 169 -7.67 -6.42 -0.44
N LYS A 170 -8.99 -6.51 -0.54
CA LYS A 170 -9.66 -7.39 -1.51
C LYS A 170 -9.78 -6.78 -2.90
N TYR A 171 -9.97 -5.46 -2.97
CA TYR A 171 -10.20 -4.72 -4.21
C TYR A 171 -9.05 -3.76 -4.51
N ASP A 172 -9.26 -2.81 -5.41
CA ASP A 172 -8.30 -1.79 -5.78
C ASP A 172 -8.40 -0.53 -4.90
N LEU A 173 -7.36 0.29 -4.95
CA LEU A 173 -7.28 1.54 -4.18
C LEU A 173 -8.42 2.50 -4.56
N LEU A 174 -8.68 2.66 -5.87
CA LEU A 174 -9.70 3.59 -6.36
C LEU A 174 -11.10 3.20 -5.88
N SER A 175 -11.44 1.89 -5.88
CA SER A 175 -12.70 1.40 -5.30
C SER A 175 -12.85 1.77 -3.85
N THR A 176 -11.79 1.65 -3.06
CA THR A 176 -11.81 1.99 -1.62
C THR A 176 -12.02 3.48 -1.39
N LEU A 177 -11.25 4.32 -2.09
CA LEU A 177 -11.34 5.77 -1.96
C LEU A 177 -12.70 6.31 -2.40
N LEU A 178 -13.19 5.84 -3.54
CA LEU A 178 -14.52 6.24 -4.03
C LEU A 178 -15.64 5.72 -3.13
N SER A 179 -15.52 4.49 -2.58
CA SER A 179 -16.49 3.97 -1.60
C SER A 179 -16.57 4.85 -0.36
N PHE A 180 -15.43 5.31 0.15
CA PHE A 180 -15.38 6.25 1.27
C PHE A 180 -16.01 7.60 0.94
N LEU A 181 -15.65 8.21 -0.20
CA LEU A 181 -16.22 9.49 -0.61
C LEU A 181 -17.73 9.40 -0.85
N LEU A 182 -18.20 8.31 -1.49
CA LEU A 182 -19.62 8.06 -1.69
C LEU A 182 -20.36 7.81 -0.38
N PHE A 183 -19.78 7.06 0.55
CA PHE A 183 -20.31 6.87 1.90
C PHE A 183 -20.53 8.23 2.60
N ARG A 184 -19.54 9.12 2.58
CA ARG A 184 -19.66 10.47 3.16
C ARG A 184 -20.70 11.32 2.43
N PHE A 185 -20.73 11.21 1.11
CA PHE A 185 -21.69 11.91 0.27
C PHE A 185 -23.14 11.45 0.56
N PHE A 186 -23.39 10.16 0.63
CA PHE A 186 -24.71 9.61 0.92
C PHE A 186 -25.19 9.98 2.34
N ILE A 187 -24.33 9.95 3.34
CA ILE A 187 -24.71 10.41 4.69
C ILE A 187 -25.22 11.85 4.63
N LYS A 188 -24.47 12.74 3.96
CA LYS A 188 -24.89 14.14 3.82
C LYS A 188 -26.14 14.31 2.94
N ALA A 189 -26.25 13.54 1.87
CA ALA A 189 -27.42 13.59 1.00
C ALA A 189 -28.70 13.09 1.68
N THR A 190 -28.61 12.14 2.64
CA THR A 190 -29.80 11.71 3.40
C THR A 190 -30.39 12.82 4.26
N GLU A 191 -29.61 13.83 4.67
CA GLU A 191 -30.12 15.02 5.36
C GLU A 191 -31.17 15.74 4.51
N LEU A 192 -30.99 15.77 3.17
CA LEU A 192 -31.96 16.39 2.26
C LEU A 192 -33.30 15.63 2.22
N SER A 193 -33.29 14.32 2.41
CA SER A 193 -34.51 13.51 2.36
C SER A 193 -35.47 13.78 3.53
N PHE A 194 -34.98 14.32 4.63
CA PHE A 194 -35.80 14.68 5.81
C PHE A 194 -36.40 16.08 5.71
N LEU A 195 -36.04 16.86 4.69
CA LEU A 195 -36.59 18.19 4.50
C LEU A 195 -37.96 18.11 3.79
N THR A 196 -38.87 18.99 4.19
CA THR A 196 -40.26 18.97 3.74
C THR A 196 -40.49 19.57 2.35
N GLU A 197 -39.53 20.34 1.82
CA GLU A 197 -39.64 21.00 0.55
C GLU A 197 -39.54 20.04 -0.64
N ASN A 198 -40.49 20.12 -1.56
CA ASN A 198 -40.57 19.26 -2.75
C ASN A 198 -39.37 19.45 -3.71
N SER A 199 -38.80 20.66 -3.78
CA SER A 199 -37.61 20.94 -4.58
C SER A 199 -36.42 20.06 -4.17
N LEU A 200 -36.21 19.86 -2.86
CA LEU A 200 -35.11 19.07 -2.30
C LEU A 200 -35.33 17.56 -2.46
N LYS A 201 -36.58 17.11 -2.50
CA LYS A 201 -36.89 15.70 -2.82
C LYS A 201 -36.55 15.36 -4.28
N ASN A 202 -36.70 16.30 -5.19
CA ASN A 202 -36.30 16.11 -6.60
C ASN A 202 -34.80 15.90 -6.75
N GLU A 203 -33.97 16.58 -5.93
CA GLU A 203 -32.52 16.39 -5.89
C GLU A 203 -32.18 14.95 -5.42
N TRP A 204 -32.89 14.42 -4.45
CA TRP A 204 -32.71 13.03 -4.01
C TRP A 204 -33.01 12.03 -5.13
N TYR A 205 -34.10 12.21 -5.88
CA TYR A 205 -34.41 11.35 -7.04
C TYR A 205 -33.33 11.47 -8.12
N LEU A 206 -32.83 12.67 -8.39
CA LEU A 206 -31.73 12.90 -9.32
C LEU A 206 -30.46 12.11 -8.92
N LEU A 207 -30.12 12.10 -7.64
CA LEU A 207 -29.01 11.31 -7.11
C LEU A 207 -29.18 9.80 -7.38
N VAL A 208 -30.39 9.27 -7.10
CA VAL A 208 -30.70 7.85 -7.36
C VAL A 208 -30.57 7.53 -8.83
N ILE A 209 -31.07 8.40 -9.73
CA ILE A 209 -30.95 8.24 -11.18
C ILE A 209 -29.49 8.25 -11.62
N ILE A 210 -28.67 9.17 -11.11
CA ILE A 210 -27.23 9.24 -11.44
C ILE A 210 -26.52 7.94 -11.01
N CYS A 211 -26.76 7.47 -9.79
CA CYS A 211 -26.18 6.22 -9.30
C CYS A 211 -26.61 5.02 -10.16
N PHE A 212 -27.88 4.96 -10.55
CA PHE A 212 -28.40 3.91 -11.41
C PHE A 212 -27.74 3.93 -12.80
N VAL A 213 -27.63 5.10 -13.43
CA VAL A 213 -26.95 5.26 -14.73
C VAL A 213 -25.48 4.83 -14.64
N LEU A 214 -24.78 5.23 -13.59
CA LEU A 214 -23.38 4.82 -13.36
C LEU A 214 -23.25 3.31 -13.13
N LEU A 215 -24.19 2.69 -12.41
CA LEU A 215 -24.21 1.23 -12.24
C LEU A 215 -24.42 0.51 -13.56
N VAL A 216 -25.40 0.93 -14.37
CA VAL A 216 -25.65 0.37 -15.71
C VAL A 216 -24.42 0.54 -16.60
N PHE A 217 -23.79 1.72 -16.59
CA PHE A 217 -22.55 1.96 -17.31
C PHE A 217 -21.42 1.03 -16.85
N GLY A 218 -21.24 0.87 -15.54
CA GLY A 218 -20.27 -0.06 -14.96
C GLY A 218 -20.50 -1.52 -15.40
N ILE A 219 -21.77 -1.96 -15.41
CA ILE A 219 -22.15 -3.30 -15.87
C ILE A 219 -21.80 -3.48 -17.35
N ILE A 220 -22.14 -2.52 -18.20
CA ILE A 220 -21.80 -2.56 -19.63
C ILE A 220 -20.29 -2.69 -19.83
N LEU A 221 -19.49 -1.96 -19.06
CA LEU A 221 -18.03 -2.04 -19.14
C LEU A 221 -17.50 -3.42 -18.72
N VAL A 222 -18.07 -4.05 -17.70
CA VAL A 222 -17.64 -5.37 -17.23
C VAL A 222 -17.86 -6.46 -18.27
N PHE A 223 -18.97 -6.40 -18.99
CA PHE A 223 -19.27 -7.38 -20.06
C PHE A 223 -18.53 -7.12 -21.37
N ARG A 224 -17.82 -6.02 -21.48
CA ARG A 224 -17.01 -5.71 -22.66
C ARG A 224 -15.76 -6.59 -22.69
N LYS A 225 -15.48 -7.19 -23.85
CA LYS A 225 -14.19 -7.87 -24.08
C LYS A 225 -13.10 -6.82 -24.22
N ASP A 226 -12.24 -6.73 -23.22
CA ASP A 226 -11.07 -5.87 -23.31
C ASP A 226 -10.07 -6.44 -24.31
N LYS A 227 -9.51 -5.59 -25.15
CA LYS A 227 -8.29 -5.93 -25.88
C LYS A 227 -7.19 -6.10 -24.82
N PHE A 228 -6.39 -7.17 -24.94
CA PHE A 228 -5.29 -7.45 -24.05
C PHE A 228 -4.43 -6.16 -23.91
N THR A 229 -4.54 -5.51 -22.78
CA THR A 229 -3.70 -4.35 -22.48
C THR A 229 -2.52 -4.88 -21.71
N ASP A 230 -1.34 -4.77 -22.31
CA ASP A 230 -0.10 -5.09 -21.64
C ASP A 230 0.00 -4.17 -20.40
N TYR A 231 0.04 -4.79 -19.22
CA TYR A 231 0.08 -4.08 -17.94
C TYR A 231 1.27 -3.14 -17.87
N ASP A 232 2.40 -3.57 -18.44
CA ASP A 232 3.65 -2.81 -18.48
C ASP A 232 3.51 -1.52 -19.31
N SER A 233 2.61 -1.48 -20.29
CA SER A 233 2.34 -0.28 -21.09
C SER A 233 1.54 0.81 -20.36
N ILE A 234 0.97 0.50 -19.20
CA ILE A 234 0.10 1.39 -18.43
C ILE A 234 0.80 1.89 -17.17
N THR A 235 1.74 1.09 -16.61
CA THR A 235 2.47 1.49 -15.41
C THR A 235 3.35 2.72 -15.69
N PRO A 236 3.34 3.72 -14.78
CA PRO A 236 4.22 4.87 -14.92
C PRO A 236 5.69 4.43 -14.92
N LYS A 237 6.52 5.03 -15.76
CA LYS A 237 7.96 4.69 -15.90
C LYS A 237 8.75 4.71 -14.58
N PHE A 238 8.38 5.57 -13.63
CA PHE A 238 9.05 5.60 -12.32
C PHE A 238 8.76 4.33 -11.50
N VAL A 239 7.60 3.69 -11.70
CA VAL A 239 7.23 2.42 -11.05
C VAL A 239 8.03 1.26 -11.62
N GLU A 240 8.24 1.27 -12.92
CA GLU A 240 9.08 0.31 -13.62
C GLU A 240 10.50 0.31 -13.03
N ASN A 241 11.08 1.51 -12.85
CA ASN A 241 12.38 1.69 -12.21
C ASN A 241 12.41 1.19 -10.74
N ILE A 242 11.33 1.37 -9.97
CA ILE A 242 11.25 0.87 -8.59
C ILE A 242 11.22 -0.66 -8.59
N THR A 243 10.40 -1.26 -9.44
CA THR A 243 10.25 -2.72 -9.54
C THR A 243 11.56 -3.37 -9.98
N GLU A 244 12.24 -2.78 -10.97
CA GLU A 244 13.55 -3.24 -11.44
C GLU A 244 14.61 -3.17 -10.35
N ARG A 245 14.68 -2.06 -9.61
CA ARG A 245 15.60 -1.92 -8.46
C ARG A 245 15.32 -2.97 -7.38
N GLN A 246 14.06 -3.24 -7.07
CA GLN A 246 13.70 -4.27 -6.09
C GLN A 246 14.07 -5.67 -6.56
N ARG A 247 13.87 -5.96 -7.85
CA ARG A 247 14.28 -7.22 -8.47
C ARG A 247 15.79 -7.40 -8.40
N LEU A 248 16.56 -6.40 -8.83
CA LEU A 248 18.02 -6.41 -8.77
C LEU A 248 18.53 -6.58 -7.34
N LYS A 249 17.92 -5.91 -6.37
CA LYS A 249 18.27 -6.07 -4.96
C LYS A 249 18.06 -7.50 -4.47
N LYS A 250 16.94 -8.12 -4.81
CA LYS A 250 16.67 -9.53 -4.47
C LYS A 250 17.66 -10.48 -5.13
N GLU A 251 18.02 -10.25 -6.40
CA GLU A 251 19.01 -11.05 -7.11
C GLU A 251 20.39 -10.94 -6.43
N LEU A 252 20.77 -9.73 -5.99
CA LEU A 252 22.01 -9.52 -5.24
C LEU A 252 21.97 -10.15 -3.83
N GLU A 253 20.84 -10.14 -3.14
CA GLU A 253 20.67 -10.85 -1.86
C GLU A 253 20.84 -12.36 -2.02
N VAL A 254 20.32 -12.94 -3.10
CA VAL A 254 20.54 -14.36 -3.43
C VAL A 254 22.01 -14.61 -3.72
N ALA A 255 22.66 -13.78 -4.54
CA ALA A 255 24.09 -13.88 -4.83
C ALA A 255 24.93 -13.81 -3.55
N ARG A 256 24.60 -12.91 -2.62
CA ARG A 256 25.23 -12.82 -1.29
C ARG A 256 25.08 -14.12 -0.50
N HIS A 257 23.88 -14.68 -0.45
CA HIS A 257 23.64 -15.95 0.27
C HIS A 257 24.48 -17.09 -0.30
N VAL A 258 24.58 -17.18 -1.61
CA VAL A 258 25.40 -18.18 -2.30
C VAL A 258 26.87 -17.95 -1.95
N GLN A 259 27.38 -16.72 -2.08
CA GLN A 259 28.76 -16.37 -1.79
C GLN A 259 29.15 -16.68 -0.33
N MET A 260 28.31 -16.24 0.63
CA MET A 260 28.55 -16.50 2.04
C MET A 260 28.53 -18.02 2.38
N SER A 261 27.81 -18.82 1.58
CA SER A 261 27.84 -20.28 1.76
C SER A 261 29.17 -20.94 1.40
N PHE A 262 30.00 -20.24 0.61
CA PHE A 262 31.34 -20.69 0.27
C PHE A 262 32.36 -20.42 1.39
N LEU A 263 32.10 -19.48 2.29
CA LEU A 263 33.01 -19.23 3.41
C LEU A 263 32.86 -20.31 4.50
N PRO A 264 33.89 -20.56 5.30
CA PRO A 264 33.82 -21.50 6.40
C PRO A 264 32.73 -21.17 7.39
N LYS A 265 31.82 -22.12 7.69
CA LYS A 265 30.73 -21.92 8.64
C LYS A 265 31.18 -22.05 10.12
N GLN A 266 32.30 -22.70 10.35
CA GLN A 266 32.84 -22.95 11.68
C GLN A 266 34.34 -22.79 11.65
N ASN A 267 34.89 -22.24 12.72
CA ASN A 267 36.33 -22.16 12.90
C ASN A 267 36.90 -23.53 13.26
N PRO A 268 38.07 -23.93 12.72
CA PRO A 268 38.68 -25.19 13.06
C PRO A 268 39.19 -25.17 14.53
N ILE A 269 39.02 -26.30 15.22
CA ILE A 269 39.47 -26.48 16.59
C ILE A 269 40.84 -27.11 16.55
N LEU A 270 41.86 -26.40 17.01
CA LEU A 270 43.25 -26.90 17.11
C LEU A 270 43.74 -26.82 18.55
N LYS A 271 44.50 -27.84 19.00
CA LYS A 271 45.07 -27.85 20.33
C LYS A 271 46.15 -26.76 20.47
N GLY A 272 45.94 -25.82 21.39
CA GLY A 272 46.86 -24.74 21.66
C GLY A 272 46.72 -23.49 20.78
N ILE A 273 45.74 -23.45 19.87
CA ILE A 273 45.47 -22.29 19.03
C ILE A 273 43.98 -22.01 19.08
N ASP A 274 43.62 -20.74 19.32
CA ASP A 274 42.24 -20.26 19.25
C ASP A 274 42.06 -19.42 17.97
N ILE A 275 41.02 -19.72 17.17
CA ILE A 275 40.81 -19.09 15.88
C ILE A 275 39.42 -18.47 15.86
N ALA A 276 39.36 -17.18 15.55
CA ALA A 276 38.13 -16.45 15.28
C ALA A 276 38.16 -15.83 13.87
N SER A 277 37.08 -16.01 13.12
CA SER A 277 36.97 -15.45 11.77
C SER A 277 35.59 -14.85 11.54
N THR A 278 35.56 -13.77 10.77
CA THR A 278 34.33 -13.13 10.32
C THR A 278 34.54 -12.48 8.96
N CYS A 279 33.48 -12.39 8.17
CA CYS A 279 33.44 -11.63 6.92
C CYS A 279 32.20 -10.74 6.90
N ILE A 280 32.41 -9.44 6.73
CA ILE A 280 31.34 -8.44 6.67
C ILE A 280 31.51 -7.68 5.36
N PRO A 281 30.83 -8.09 4.27
CA PRO A 281 30.91 -7.41 3.00
C PRO A 281 30.42 -5.96 3.09
N ALA A 282 31.16 -5.02 2.45
CA ALA A 282 30.79 -3.60 2.41
C ALA A 282 29.55 -3.34 1.51
N PHE A 283 29.32 -4.20 0.53
CA PHE A 283 28.14 -4.21 -0.36
C PHE A 283 27.40 -5.52 -0.21
N GLU A 284 26.39 -5.74 -1.05
CA GLU A 284 25.61 -6.99 -1.05
C GLU A 284 26.52 -8.21 -1.25
N VAL A 285 27.56 -8.09 -2.09
CA VAL A 285 28.59 -9.11 -2.32
C VAL A 285 29.99 -8.47 -2.28
N GLY A 286 31.02 -9.24 -1.95
CA GLY A 286 32.37 -8.73 -1.73
C GLY A 286 33.46 -9.56 -2.39
N GLY A 287 34.70 -9.01 -2.39
CA GLY A 287 35.92 -9.69 -2.85
C GLY A 287 36.67 -10.44 -1.76
N ASP A 288 36.37 -10.12 -0.49
CA ASP A 288 37.03 -10.71 0.66
C ASP A 288 36.83 -12.22 0.73
N TYR A 289 37.91 -12.93 0.92
CA TYR A 289 37.95 -14.38 1.02
C TYR A 289 38.83 -14.84 2.17
N TYR A 290 38.35 -15.82 2.93
CA TYR A 290 39.18 -16.60 3.83
C TYR A 290 38.75 -18.06 3.79
N ASP A 291 39.70 -18.96 4.05
CA ASP A 291 39.42 -20.38 4.13
C ASP A 291 40.41 -21.12 5.10
N PHE A 292 40.01 -22.28 5.52
CA PHE A 292 40.78 -23.20 6.35
C PHE A 292 40.88 -24.54 5.62
N ILE A 293 42.10 -24.93 5.26
CA ILE A 293 42.36 -26.18 4.53
C ILE A 293 43.15 -27.15 5.43
N GLN A 294 42.56 -28.27 5.74
CA GLN A 294 43.22 -29.32 6.50
C GLN A 294 44.23 -30.02 5.59
N LEU A 295 45.51 -29.81 5.85
CA LEU A 295 46.65 -30.37 5.07
C LEU A 295 47.21 -31.65 5.68
N GLY A 296 46.79 -32.04 6.89
CA GLY A 296 47.27 -33.23 7.64
C GLY A 296 46.79 -33.20 9.09
N LYS A 297 47.15 -34.24 9.89
CA LYS A 297 46.69 -34.34 11.27
C LYS A 297 47.03 -33.14 12.15
N ASN A 298 48.18 -32.48 11.91
CA ASN A 298 48.66 -31.31 12.67
C ASN A 298 49.04 -30.12 11.78
N LYS A 299 48.55 -30.07 10.52
CA LYS A 299 48.81 -28.98 9.61
C LYS A 299 47.49 -28.39 9.10
N LEU A 300 47.32 -27.10 9.31
CA LEU A 300 46.20 -26.28 8.83
C LEU A 300 46.75 -25.20 7.90
N GLY A 301 46.23 -25.14 6.70
CA GLY A 301 46.42 -23.99 5.83
C GLY A 301 45.37 -22.94 6.15
N ILE A 302 45.82 -21.69 6.31
CA ILE A 302 44.96 -20.51 6.49
C ILE A 302 45.15 -19.63 5.26
N ILE A 303 44.07 -19.25 4.64
CA ILE A 303 44.08 -18.39 3.45
C ILE A 303 43.28 -17.14 3.78
N ILE A 304 43.83 -15.98 3.43
CA ILE A 304 43.16 -14.69 3.46
C ILE A 304 43.50 -13.99 2.15
N GLY A 305 42.51 -13.51 1.46
CA GLY A 305 42.66 -12.79 0.20
C GLY A 305 41.59 -11.72 0.04
N ASP A 306 41.94 -10.70 -0.71
CA ASP A 306 41.01 -9.65 -1.15
C ASP A 306 41.15 -9.48 -2.66
N VAL A 307 40.04 -9.68 -3.35
CA VAL A 307 39.97 -9.53 -4.81
C VAL A 307 39.78 -8.07 -5.17
N SER A 308 40.74 -7.52 -5.91
CA SER A 308 40.63 -6.13 -6.40
C SER A 308 39.38 -5.92 -7.23
N GLY A 309 38.63 -4.86 -6.90
CA GLY A 309 37.34 -4.54 -7.49
C GLY A 309 36.20 -4.51 -6.46
N LYS A 310 34.97 -4.33 -6.94
CA LYS A 310 33.79 -4.23 -6.05
C LYS A 310 32.60 -4.97 -6.67
N GLY A 311 31.67 -5.36 -5.82
CA GLY A 311 30.40 -5.95 -6.24
C GLY A 311 30.54 -7.34 -6.86
N THR A 312 29.68 -7.64 -7.83
CA THR A 312 29.52 -8.98 -8.43
C THR A 312 30.77 -9.49 -9.12
N GLN A 313 31.57 -8.62 -9.75
CA GLN A 313 32.82 -9.02 -10.43
C GLN A 313 33.85 -9.56 -9.43
N ALA A 314 34.06 -8.85 -8.33
CA ALA A 314 34.98 -9.29 -7.27
C ALA A 314 34.49 -10.60 -6.61
N ALA A 315 33.19 -10.72 -6.40
CA ALA A 315 32.55 -11.93 -5.88
C ALA A 315 32.77 -13.16 -6.77
N PHE A 316 32.69 -12.98 -8.09
CA PHE A 316 32.96 -14.04 -9.08
C PHE A 316 34.41 -14.51 -9.00
N TYR A 317 35.36 -13.59 -9.00
CA TYR A 317 36.79 -13.94 -8.91
C TYR A 317 37.10 -14.61 -7.56
N MET A 318 36.53 -14.15 -6.46
CA MET A 318 36.65 -14.79 -5.15
C MET A 318 36.19 -16.27 -5.22
N THR A 319 35.02 -16.52 -5.79
CA THR A 319 34.47 -17.88 -5.91
C THR A 319 35.36 -18.79 -6.76
N LEU A 320 35.88 -18.26 -7.88
CA LEU A 320 36.79 -18.95 -8.75
C LEU A 320 38.12 -19.28 -8.04
N THR A 321 38.68 -18.28 -7.33
CA THR A 321 39.91 -18.43 -6.56
C THR A 321 39.74 -19.52 -5.49
N LYS A 322 38.61 -19.54 -4.76
CA LYS A 322 38.31 -20.62 -3.81
C LYS A 322 38.33 -22.00 -4.48
N GLY A 323 37.69 -22.14 -5.64
CA GLY A 323 37.68 -23.38 -6.39
C GLY A 323 39.10 -23.90 -6.72
N PHE A 324 39.94 -23.02 -7.24
CA PHE A 324 41.32 -23.34 -7.60
C PHE A 324 42.17 -23.67 -6.33
N LEU A 325 42.12 -22.84 -5.28
CA LEU A 325 42.83 -23.07 -4.07
C LEU A 325 42.51 -24.41 -3.40
N ASN A 326 41.22 -24.77 -3.35
CA ASN A 326 40.76 -26.06 -2.81
C ASN A 326 41.23 -27.24 -3.67
N ALA A 327 41.37 -27.07 -4.99
CA ALA A 327 41.86 -28.11 -5.88
C ALA A 327 43.38 -28.31 -5.74
N PHE A 328 44.14 -27.20 -5.76
CA PHE A 328 45.63 -27.26 -5.69
C PHE A 328 46.13 -27.63 -4.31
N ALA A 329 45.57 -27.11 -3.23
CA ALA A 329 46.02 -27.38 -1.86
C ALA A 329 45.91 -28.84 -1.44
N LYS A 330 45.18 -29.67 -2.18
CA LYS A 330 45.14 -31.14 -1.95
C LYS A 330 46.36 -31.86 -2.47
N HIS A 331 47.08 -31.25 -3.42
CA HIS A 331 48.21 -31.88 -4.10
C HIS A 331 49.58 -31.26 -3.70
N THR A 332 49.55 -30.05 -3.18
CA THR A 332 50.78 -29.32 -2.79
C THR A 332 50.68 -28.92 -1.32
N HIS A 333 51.85 -28.97 -0.60
CA HIS A 333 51.94 -28.64 0.81
C HIS A 333 52.76 -27.36 1.08
N SER A 334 53.23 -26.71 0.02
CA SER A 334 53.98 -25.46 0.05
C SER A 334 53.12 -24.28 -0.38
N PRO A 335 52.98 -23.22 0.39
CA PRO A 335 52.27 -22.03 -0.01
C PRO A 335 52.83 -21.35 -1.28
N ALA A 336 54.09 -21.61 -1.61
CA ALA A 336 54.74 -21.05 -2.82
C ALA A 336 54.38 -21.82 -4.10
N GLU A 337 53.79 -23.02 -3.98
CA GLU A 337 53.38 -23.86 -5.11
C GLU A 337 51.88 -23.77 -5.40
N VAL A 338 51.09 -23.23 -4.47
CA VAL A 338 49.69 -22.98 -4.59
C VAL A 338 49.42 -21.60 -5.17
#